data_9b3329688bb528f3625f5ade13f59663
#
_entry.id   9b3329688bb528f3625f5ade13f59663
#
_cell.length_a   1.000
_cell.length_b   1.000
_cell.length_c   1.000
_cell.angle_alpha   90.00
_cell.angle_beta   90.00
_cell.angle_gamma   90.00
#
_symmetry.space_group_name_H-M   'P 1'
#
loop_
_entity.id
_entity.type
_entity.pdbx_description
1 polymer ?
#
loop_
_entity_poly.entity_id
_entity_poly.type
_entity_poly.pdbx_seq_one_letter_code
_entity_poly.pdbx_strand_id
1 'polypeptide(L)'
;SREHPLANKKRLSIEDLYGETLMMVKEGDSTVVDSIREEIRKHPQITIEDTPQFYDINVFNRCEQTQNIMITLDCWKDVHPALVTIPMDWDFPIPYGLLYALNPSQDVEEFIRIVKKENNTLFE
;
A
#
# COMPACT_ATOMS: atom_id res chain seq x y z
N SER A 1 -6.15 10.88 -3.48
CA SER A 1 -7.53 11.39 -3.67
C SER A 1 -8.01 11.13 -5.09
N ARG A 2 -9.29 10.87 -5.30
CA ARG A 2 -9.91 10.78 -6.64
C ARG A 2 -9.87 12.11 -7.40
N GLU A 3 -9.69 13.20 -6.69
CA GLU A 3 -9.55 14.55 -7.27
C GLU A 3 -8.09 14.92 -7.62
N HIS A 4 -7.13 14.05 -7.26
CA HIS A 4 -5.73 14.29 -7.54
C HIS A 4 -5.44 14.23 -9.06
N PRO A 5 -4.56 15.08 -9.62
CA PRO A 5 -4.23 15.04 -11.06
C PRO A 5 -3.78 13.67 -11.58
N LEU A 6 -3.11 12.88 -10.74
CA LEU A 6 -2.65 11.53 -11.08
C LEU A 6 -3.75 10.45 -11.02
N ALA A 7 -4.94 10.75 -10.48
CA ALA A 7 -5.99 9.76 -10.20
C ALA A 7 -6.47 8.96 -11.42
N ASN A 8 -6.33 9.52 -12.62
CA ASN A 8 -6.76 8.88 -13.85
C ASN A 8 -5.67 8.04 -14.55
N LYS A 9 -4.45 8.00 -14.00
CA LYS A 9 -3.38 7.18 -14.53
C LYS A 9 -3.62 5.70 -14.20
N LYS A 10 -3.27 4.82 -15.13
CA LYS A 10 -3.38 3.37 -14.93
C LYS A 10 -2.19 2.77 -14.16
N ARG A 11 -1.05 3.48 -14.16
CA ARG A 11 0.20 3.10 -13.51
C ARG A 11 1.01 4.37 -13.27
N LEU A 12 1.81 4.41 -12.21
CA LEU A 12 2.71 5.51 -11.89
C LEU A 12 4.16 5.05 -11.91
N SER A 13 5.05 5.91 -12.40
CA SER A 13 6.49 5.80 -12.21
C SER A 13 6.95 6.66 -11.02
N ILE A 14 8.22 6.56 -10.64
CA ILE A 14 8.78 7.43 -9.58
C ILE A 14 8.76 8.90 -10.03
N GLU A 15 9.00 9.18 -11.28
CA GLU A 15 9.00 10.53 -11.85
C GLU A 15 7.63 11.20 -11.78
N ASP A 16 6.55 10.43 -11.81
CA ASP A 16 5.20 10.95 -11.61
C ASP A 16 4.98 11.53 -10.21
N LEU A 17 5.82 11.14 -9.24
CA LEU A 17 5.75 11.63 -7.86
C LEU A 17 6.58 12.91 -7.64
N TYR A 18 7.25 13.44 -8.66
CA TYR A 18 8.04 14.67 -8.51
C TYR A 18 7.15 15.87 -8.20
N GLY A 19 7.50 16.57 -7.12
CA GLY A 19 6.70 17.68 -6.60
C GLY A 19 5.63 17.28 -5.61
N GLU A 20 5.44 15.97 -5.40
CA GLU A 20 4.41 15.43 -4.51
C GLU A 20 4.93 15.16 -3.10
N THR A 21 4.01 15.03 -2.15
CA THR A 21 4.28 14.54 -0.80
C THR A 21 3.81 13.11 -0.68
N LEU A 22 4.73 12.20 -0.36
CA LEU A 22 4.49 10.78 -0.21
C LEU A 22 4.40 10.39 1.26
N MET A 23 3.21 10.00 1.69
CA MET A 23 2.93 9.51 3.04
C MET A 23 3.33 8.04 3.14
N MET A 24 4.13 7.70 4.14
CA MET A 24 4.57 6.33 4.39
C MET A 24 4.87 6.14 5.88
N VAL A 25 4.78 4.88 6.38
CA VAL A 25 5.13 4.60 7.78
C VAL A 25 6.55 5.06 8.07
N LYS A 26 6.76 5.54 9.29
CA LYS A 26 8.07 6.07 9.69
C LYS A 26 9.16 5.00 9.62
N GLU A 27 10.38 5.45 9.46
CA GLU A 27 11.56 4.59 9.38
C GLU A 27 11.69 3.69 10.60
N GLY A 28 12.04 2.42 10.37
CA GLY A 28 12.20 1.39 11.38
C GLY A 28 10.94 0.57 11.68
N ASP A 29 9.76 1.00 11.23
CA ASP A 29 8.50 0.28 11.48
C ASP A 29 8.23 -0.84 10.44
N SER A 30 8.87 -0.79 9.27
CA SER A 30 8.72 -1.80 8.23
C SER A 30 9.96 -1.85 7.34
N THR A 31 10.66 -2.98 7.34
CA THR A 31 11.88 -3.17 6.52
C THR A 31 11.62 -3.02 5.02
N VAL A 32 10.45 -3.44 4.54
CA VAL A 32 10.09 -3.30 3.11
C VAL A 32 9.82 -1.84 2.77
N VAL A 33 9.07 -1.13 3.62
CA VAL A 33 8.81 0.31 3.41
C VAL A 33 10.11 1.11 3.55
N ASP A 34 11.02 0.71 4.43
CA ASP A 34 12.34 1.33 4.55
C ASP A 34 13.15 1.18 3.25
N SER A 35 13.07 0.03 2.57
CA SER A 35 13.72 -0.14 1.25
C SER A 35 13.11 0.79 0.19
N ILE A 36 11.80 0.99 0.20
CA ILE A 36 11.13 1.97 -0.68
C ILE A 36 11.59 3.39 -0.32
N ARG A 37 11.68 3.71 0.96
CA ARG A 37 12.16 5.01 1.46
C ARG A 37 13.57 5.32 0.98
N GLU A 38 14.48 4.35 1.02
CA GLU A 38 15.85 4.51 0.50
C GLU A 38 15.85 4.80 -1.01
N GLU A 39 14.96 4.17 -1.78
CA GLU A 39 14.82 4.51 -3.19
C GLU A 39 14.31 5.92 -3.40
N ILE A 40 13.24 6.31 -2.69
CA ILE A 40 12.65 7.65 -2.78
C ILE A 40 13.64 8.74 -2.38
N ARG A 41 14.52 8.51 -1.39
CA ARG A 41 15.57 9.46 -0.98
C ARG A 41 16.56 9.83 -2.09
N LYS A 42 16.69 9.01 -3.12
CA LYS A 42 17.49 9.34 -4.31
C LYS A 42 16.83 10.38 -5.20
N HIS A 43 15.56 10.68 -4.95
CA HIS A 43 14.73 11.61 -5.71
C HIS A 43 14.32 12.81 -4.83
N PRO A 44 15.19 13.84 -4.67
CA PRO A 44 14.95 14.97 -3.76
C PRO A 44 13.74 15.82 -4.14
N GLN A 45 13.14 15.58 -5.29
CA GLN A 45 11.91 16.24 -5.74
C GLN A 45 10.65 15.69 -5.04
N ILE A 46 10.77 14.56 -4.30
CA ILE A 46 9.66 13.95 -3.58
C ILE A 46 9.82 14.27 -2.09
N THR A 47 8.78 14.81 -1.48
CA THR A 47 8.75 15.05 -0.03
C THR A 47 8.21 13.80 0.67
N ILE A 48 8.88 13.32 1.73
CA ILE A 48 8.38 12.21 2.54
C ILE A 48 7.68 12.78 3.77
N GLU A 49 6.47 12.30 4.04
CA GLU A 49 5.72 12.54 5.27
C GLU A 49 5.56 11.24 6.04
N ASP A 50 6.02 11.20 7.29
CA ASP A 50 5.90 10.04 8.16
C ASP A 50 4.47 9.89 8.68
N THR A 51 3.95 8.66 8.63
CA THR A 51 2.68 8.27 9.24
C THR A 51 2.93 7.37 10.46
N PRO A 52 1.92 7.17 11.34
CA PRO A 52 1.98 6.12 12.36
C PRO A 52 2.21 4.74 11.74
N GLN A 53 2.69 3.80 12.56
CA GLN A 53 2.97 2.41 12.14
C GLN A 53 1.76 1.71 11.51
N PHE A 54 0.57 2.00 12.02
CA PHE A 54 -0.66 1.43 11.49
C PHE A 54 -1.50 2.52 10.82
N TYR A 55 -1.97 2.22 9.62
CA TYR A 55 -2.94 3.09 8.94
C TYR A 55 -4.32 2.88 9.56
N ASP A 56 -4.85 3.96 10.10
CA ASP A 56 -6.24 4.05 10.54
C ASP A 56 -7.04 4.98 9.62
N ILE A 57 -8.31 5.15 9.92
CA ILE A 57 -9.18 6.02 9.14
C ILE A 57 -8.70 7.48 9.11
N ASN A 58 -7.98 7.94 10.15
CA ASN A 58 -7.46 9.31 10.17
C ASN A 58 -6.33 9.51 9.17
N VAL A 59 -5.48 8.49 8.96
CA VAL A 59 -4.44 8.52 7.93
C VAL A 59 -5.06 8.59 6.54
N PHE A 60 -6.08 7.78 6.25
CA PHE A 60 -6.80 7.82 4.97
C PHE A 60 -7.52 9.15 4.74
N ASN A 61 -8.22 9.68 5.75
CA ASN A 61 -8.88 10.99 5.68
C ASN A 61 -7.85 12.10 5.44
N ARG A 62 -6.68 12.05 6.11
CA ARG A 62 -5.60 13.02 5.89
C ARG A 62 -5.09 12.97 4.46
N CYS A 63 -4.84 11.79 3.92
CA CYS A 63 -4.41 11.60 2.54
C CYS A 63 -5.41 12.23 1.55
N GLU A 64 -6.70 12.01 1.77
CA GLU A 64 -7.75 12.60 0.94
C GLU A 64 -7.77 14.13 1.05
N GLN A 65 -7.79 14.69 2.27
CA GLN A 65 -7.92 16.12 2.53
C GLN A 65 -6.70 16.93 2.08
N THR A 66 -5.50 16.39 2.22
CA THR A 66 -4.25 17.05 1.81
C THR A 66 -3.93 16.83 0.34
N GLN A 67 -4.61 15.88 -0.30
CA GLN A 67 -4.27 15.35 -1.64
C GLN A 67 -2.85 14.79 -1.74
N ASN A 68 -2.21 14.47 -0.62
CA ASN A 68 -0.94 13.77 -0.61
C ASN A 68 -1.11 12.36 -1.17
N ILE A 69 -0.02 11.77 -1.63
CA ILE A 69 0.02 10.39 -2.09
C ILE A 69 0.43 9.50 -0.93
N MET A 70 -0.17 8.33 -0.79
CA MET A 70 0.12 7.38 0.29
C MET A 70 0.51 6.02 -0.29
N ILE A 71 1.58 5.41 0.25
CA ILE A 71 1.89 4.02 -0.06
C ILE A 71 0.82 3.12 0.56
N THR A 72 0.26 2.22 -0.23
CA THR A 72 -0.77 1.28 0.20
C THR A 72 -0.58 -0.08 -0.48
N LEU A 73 -1.41 -1.04 -0.13
CA LEU A 73 -1.47 -2.37 -0.71
C LEU A 73 -2.71 -2.51 -1.60
N ASP A 74 -2.63 -3.34 -2.63
CA ASP A 74 -3.79 -3.60 -3.51
C ASP A 74 -5.00 -4.16 -2.76
N CYS A 75 -4.76 -4.97 -1.71
CA CYS A 75 -5.85 -5.49 -0.86
C CYS A 75 -6.63 -4.39 -0.11
N TRP A 76 -6.14 -3.16 -0.07
CA TRP A 76 -6.80 -2.01 0.56
C TRP A 76 -7.39 -1.00 -0.44
N LYS A 77 -7.43 -1.34 -1.71
CA LYS A 77 -7.89 -0.43 -2.78
C LYS A 77 -9.29 0.15 -2.58
N ASP A 78 -10.17 -0.58 -1.88
CA ASP A 78 -11.56 -0.20 -1.66
C ASP A 78 -11.84 0.26 -0.21
N VAL A 79 -10.79 0.50 0.60
CA VAL A 79 -10.93 0.82 2.02
C VAL A 79 -11.49 2.23 2.26
N HIS A 80 -11.31 3.15 1.33
CA HIS A 80 -11.78 4.53 1.45
C HIS A 80 -12.43 5.02 0.14
N PRO A 81 -13.69 5.52 0.18
CA PRO A 81 -14.46 5.83 -1.04
C PRO A 81 -13.89 6.98 -1.87
N ALA A 82 -13.20 7.93 -1.25
CA ALA A 82 -12.62 9.09 -1.93
C ALA A 82 -11.17 8.88 -2.41
N LEU A 83 -10.58 7.72 -2.15
CA LEU A 83 -9.24 7.37 -2.61
C LEU A 83 -9.29 6.41 -3.80
N VAL A 84 -8.23 6.40 -4.58
CA VAL A 84 -7.99 5.44 -5.67
C VAL A 84 -6.58 4.85 -5.50
N THR A 85 -6.45 3.54 -5.65
CA THR A 85 -5.16 2.85 -5.63
C THR A 85 -4.66 2.65 -7.05
N ILE A 86 -3.43 3.11 -7.33
CA ILE A 86 -2.81 3.03 -8.64
C ILE A 86 -1.50 2.25 -8.49
N PRO A 87 -1.26 1.19 -9.28
CA PRO A 87 -0.03 0.42 -9.21
C PRO A 87 1.18 1.25 -9.62
N MET A 88 2.30 1.04 -8.92
CA MET A 88 3.59 1.62 -9.25
C MET A 88 4.37 0.74 -10.22
N ASP A 89 5.19 1.39 -11.06
CA ASP A 89 6.13 0.71 -11.96
C ASP A 89 7.50 0.60 -11.28
N TRP A 90 7.55 -0.20 -10.22
CA TRP A 90 8.77 -0.52 -9.46
C TRP A 90 8.73 -1.95 -8.92
N ASP A 91 9.88 -2.47 -8.51
CA ASP A 91 10.02 -3.84 -8.00
C ASP A 91 10.18 -3.85 -6.47
N PHE A 92 9.15 -3.40 -5.77
CA PHE A 92 9.08 -3.43 -4.30
C PHE A 92 7.80 -4.12 -3.84
N PRO A 93 7.71 -5.45 -3.94
CA PRO A 93 6.54 -6.17 -3.46
C PRO A 93 6.49 -6.15 -1.94
N ILE A 94 5.31 -5.84 -1.38
CA ILE A 94 5.05 -5.97 0.05
C ILE A 94 4.24 -7.25 0.25
N PRO A 95 4.84 -8.34 0.79
CA PRO A 95 4.12 -9.57 1.02
C PRO A 95 3.11 -9.40 2.16
N TYR A 96 1.92 -9.96 2.00
CA TYR A 96 0.93 -10.07 3.04
C TYR A 96 0.32 -11.48 3.05
N GLY A 97 -0.23 -11.90 4.18
CA GLY A 97 -0.73 -13.27 4.31
C GLY A 97 -1.48 -13.51 5.61
N LEU A 98 -1.79 -14.78 5.85
CA LEU A 98 -2.46 -15.24 7.04
C LEU A 98 -1.46 -15.86 8.03
N LEU A 99 -1.53 -15.45 9.30
CA LEU A 99 -0.84 -16.09 10.39
C LEU A 99 -1.81 -17.01 11.12
N TYR A 100 -1.42 -18.25 11.35
CA TYR A 100 -2.21 -19.24 12.10
C TYR A 100 -1.31 -20.15 12.91
N ALA A 101 -1.90 -20.87 13.89
CA ALA A 101 -1.16 -21.78 14.76
C ALA A 101 -0.52 -22.93 13.98
N LEU A 102 0.61 -23.46 14.45
CA LEU A 102 1.28 -24.61 13.84
C LEU A 102 0.37 -25.85 13.74
N ASN A 103 -0.52 -26.02 14.73
CA ASN A 103 -1.54 -27.07 14.75
C ASN A 103 -2.93 -26.40 14.72
N PRO A 104 -3.42 -25.99 13.55
CA PRO A 104 -4.70 -25.31 13.42
C PRO A 104 -5.87 -26.27 13.68
N SER A 105 -7.01 -25.72 14.07
CA SER A 105 -8.25 -26.51 14.13
C SER A 105 -8.74 -26.87 12.71
N GLN A 106 -9.61 -27.85 12.60
CA GLN A 106 -10.20 -28.26 11.33
C GLN A 106 -10.88 -27.11 10.59
N ASP A 107 -11.56 -26.22 11.31
CA ASP A 107 -12.23 -25.05 10.71
C ASP A 107 -11.22 -24.08 10.12
N VAL A 108 -10.07 -23.88 10.78
CA VAL A 108 -8.98 -23.02 10.27
C VAL A 108 -8.32 -23.67 9.05
N GLU A 109 -8.09 -24.97 9.05
CA GLU A 109 -7.57 -25.69 7.87
C GLU A 109 -8.50 -25.55 6.67
N GLU A 110 -9.81 -25.71 6.88
CA GLU A 110 -10.81 -25.55 5.81
C GLU A 110 -10.82 -24.10 5.28
N PHE A 111 -10.78 -23.11 6.16
CA PHE A 111 -10.68 -21.71 5.77
C PHE A 111 -9.44 -21.44 4.91
N ILE A 112 -8.26 -21.92 5.34
CA ILE A 112 -7.02 -21.77 4.58
C ILE A 112 -7.14 -22.43 3.20
N ARG A 113 -7.77 -23.60 3.12
CA ARG A 113 -7.99 -24.31 1.87
C ARG A 113 -8.84 -23.49 0.89
N ILE A 114 -9.90 -22.86 1.39
CA ILE A 114 -10.78 -21.99 0.61
C ILE A 114 -9.99 -20.78 0.10
N VAL A 115 -9.28 -20.09 0.98
CA VAL A 115 -8.47 -18.89 0.61
C VAL A 115 -7.43 -19.23 -0.45
N LYS A 116 -6.73 -20.37 -0.33
CA LYS A 116 -5.75 -20.81 -1.32
C LYS A 116 -6.39 -21.09 -2.68
N LYS A 117 -7.59 -21.68 -2.69
CA LYS A 117 -8.32 -21.97 -3.92
C LYS A 117 -8.74 -20.70 -4.65
N GLU A 118 -9.28 -19.73 -3.90
CA GLU A 118 -9.71 -18.44 -4.47
C GLU A 118 -8.53 -17.63 -5.02
N ASN A 119 -7.40 -17.60 -4.29
CA ASN A 119 -6.21 -16.90 -4.75
C ASN A 119 -5.60 -17.51 -6.02
N ASN A 120 -5.59 -18.83 -6.16
CA ASN A 120 -5.13 -19.47 -7.40
C ASN A 120 -6.01 -19.15 -8.61
N THR A 121 -7.26 -18.76 -8.41
CA THR A 121 -8.18 -18.33 -9.47
C THR A 121 -7.96 -16.86 -9.88
N LEU A 122 -7.32 -16.07 -9.01
CA LEU A 122 -7.02 -14.65 -9.28
C LEU A 122 -5.71 -14.43 -10.05
N PHE A 123 -4.87 -15.47 -10.17
CA PHE A 123 -3.58 -15.41 -10.87
C PHE A 123 -3.54 -16.17 -12.19
N GLU A 124 -4.68 -16.69 -12.65
CA GLU A 124 -4.89 -17.17 -14.02
C GLU A 124 -5.49 -16.07 -14.91
#